data_214be4744abefb113a69cf97e290c6fa
#
_entry.id   214be4744abefb113a69cf97e290c6fa
#
_cell.length_a   1.000
_cell.length_b   1.000
_cell.length_c   1.000
_cell.angle_alpha   90.00
_cell.angle_beta   90.00
_cell.angle_gamma   90.00
#
_symmetry.space_group_name_H-M   'P 1'
#
loop_
_entity.id
_entity.type
_entity.pdbx_description
1 polymer ?
#
loop_
_entity_poly.entity_id
_entity_poly.type
_entity_poly.pdbx_seq_one_letter_code
_entity_poly.pdbx_strand_id
1 'polypeptide(L)'
;DSILLNFHYRSKYEELIAFSNYAFYNGRLYVSPNVEEPERPPIEVFRVDGLWENKSNIAEARKIVGLLKEFFANRRNNETVGIITFNSSQRDLISDVLDEECASDPSFGKAVNDEMRRFDNGEDVGLFIKNIESVQGDERDVIMFSVGYAKNSDGKLMQRFGWLNNRGGENRLNVAISRAKKKILIVTSFEPEDLQVDNMKNDGPRILKKYLQYARAISDGNKDMADSILKSFGDERWETPDEIGSSRISD
;
A
#
# COMPACT_ATOMS: atom_id res chain seq x y z
N ASP A 1 19.03 -6.29 -25.95
CA ASP A 1 17.68 -5.75 -26.19
C ASP A 1 16.77 -6.25 -25.09
N SER A 2 16.59 -5.42 -24.04
CA SER A 2 15.59 -5.68 -23.00
C SER A 2 14.24 -5.15 -23.51
N ILE A 3 13.34 -6.05 -23.89
CA ILE A 3 11.94 -5.69 -24.16
C ILE A 3 11.31 -5.38 -22.80
N LEU A 4 11.21 -4.10 -22.45
CA LEU A 4 10.37 -3.65 -21.35
C LEU A 4 8.94 -4.02 -21.69
N LEU A 5 8.33 -4.91 -20.90
CA LEU A 5 6.89 -5.17 -20.93
C LEU A 5 6.18 -3.91 -20.42
N ASN A 6 5.96 -2.95 -21.31
CA ASN A 6 5.34 -1.64 -20.99
C ASN A 6 3.82 -1.74 -20.81
N PHE A 7 3.25 -2.94 -20.68
CA PHE A 7 1.80 -3.13 -20.60
C PHE A 7 1.39 -3.59 -19.20
N HIS A 8 0.59 -2.76 -18.52
CA HIS A 8 -0.02 -3.13 -17.23
C HIS A 8 -1.52 -3.41 -17.45
N TYR A 9 -1.93 -4.67 -17.20
CA TYR A 9 -3.31 -5.14 -17.38
C TYR A 9 -3.98 -5.62 -16.08
N ARG A 10 -3.25 -5.56 -14.95
CA ARG A 10 -3.69 -6.17 -13.67
C ARG A 10 -4.69 -5.31 -12.91
N SER A 11 -4.48 -4.00 -12.88
CA SER A 11 -5.31 -3.09 -12.12
C SER A 11 -6.57 -2.73 -12.90
N LYS A 12 -7.73 -2.87 -12.25
CA LYS A 12 -9.02 -2.51 -12.84
C LYS A 12 -9.15 -1.01 -13.09
N TYR A 13 -8.53 -0.18 -12.24
CA TYR A 13 -8.62 1.27 -12.30
C TYR A 13 -7.23 1.88 -12.47
N GLU A 14 -7.14 2.92 -13.29
CA GLU A 14 -5.87 3.60 -13.59
C GLU A 14 -5.22 4.17 -12.32
N GLU A 15 -6.01 4.71 -11.41
CA GLU A 15 -5.54 5.32 -10.16
C GLU A 15 -4.71 4.36 -9.29
N LEU A 16 -4.93 3.05 -9.38
CA LEU A 16 -4.18 2.05 -8.61
C LEU A 16 -2.74 1.92 -9.09
N ILE A 17 -2.46 2.19 -10.36
CA ILE A 17 -1.13 2.03 -10.96
C ILE A 17 -0.50 3.35 -11.39
N ALA A 18 -1.28 4.43 -11.50
CA ALA A 18 -0.78 5.71 -11.99
C ALA A 18 0.41 6.22 -11.17
N PHE A 19 0.34 6.16 -9.84
CA PHE A 19 1.46 6.55 -9.00
C PHE A 19 2.73 5.74 -9.31
N SER A 20 2.63 4.43 -9.39
CA SER A 20 3.76 3.56 -9.77
C SER A 20 4.30 3.91 -11.14
N ASN A 21 3.41 4.15 -12.11
CA ASN A 21 3.79 4.50 -13.48
C ASN A 21 4.64 5.78 -13.53
N TYR A 22 4.22 6.83 -12.84
CA TYR A 22 4.96 8.09 -12.83
C TYR A 22 6.21 8.03 -11.96
N ALA A 23 6.15 7.45 -10.77
CA ALA A 23 7.25 7.43 -9.82
C ALA A 23 8.41 6.48 -10.22
N PHE A 24 8.12 5.38 -10.94
CA PHE A 24 9.11 4.32 -11.19
C PHE A 24 9.31 3.99 -12.68
N TYR A 25 8.37 4.37 -13.55
CA TYR A 25 8.41 4.03 -14.98
C TYR A 25 8.33 5.24 -15.89
N ASN A 26 8.48 6.46 -15.36
CA ASN A 26 8.48 7.72 -16.11
C ASN A 26 7.22 7.90 -17.01
N GLY A 27 6.07 7.41 -16.55
CA GLY A 27 4.82 7.47 -17.32
C GLY A 27 4.78 6.55 -18.54
N ARG A 28 5.69 5.58 -18.67
CA ARG A 28 5.84 4.74 -19.88
C ARG A 28 5.00 3.47 -19.88
N LEU A 29 4.32 3.14 -18.79
CA LEU A 29 3.42 1.99 -18.78
C LEU A 29 2.15 2.32 -19.54
N TYR A 30 1.81 1.50 -20.51
CA TYR A 30 0.50 1.53 -21.15
C TYR A 30 -0.52 0.90 -20.20
N VAL A 31 -1.42 1.68 -19.68
CA VAL A 31 -2.55 1.24 -18.86
C VAL A 31 -3.76 1.14 -19.76
N SER A 32 -4.44 -0.02 -19.78
CA SER A 32 -5.72 -0.13 -20.48
C SER A 32 -6.79 0.57 -19.65
N PRO A 33 -7.35 1.68 -20.11
CA PRO A 33 -8.37 2.39 -19.33
C PRO A 33 -9.60 1.50 -19.19
N ASN A 34 -10.07 1.37 -17.96
CA ASN A 34 -11.36 0.73 -17.73
C ASN A 34 -12.47 1.74 -18.01
N VAL A 35 -13.49 1.31 -18.72
CA VAL A 35 -14.62 2.16 -19.16
C VAL A 35 -15.63 2.41 -18.01
N GLU A 36 -15.55 1.61 -16.94
CA GLU A 36 -16.48 1.71 -15.81
C GLU A 36 -15.91 2.64 -14.73
N GLU A 37 -16.63 3.69 -14.41
CA GLU A 37 -16.33 4.52 -13.23
C GLU A 37 -16.61 3.72 -11.94
N PRO A 38 -15.71 3.75 -10.95
CA PRO A 38 -15.94 3.05 -9.69
C PRO A 38 -17.04 3.74 -8.87
N GLU A 39 -17.94 2.96 -8.25
CA GLU A 39 -18.96 3.49 -7.32
C GLU A 39 -18.34 4.22 -6.11
N ARG A 40 -17.12 3.87 -5.74
CA ARG A 40 -16.32 4.49 -4.67
C ARG A 40 -14.88 4.67 -5.14
N PRO A 41 -14.13 5.62 -4.58
CA PRO A 41 -12.73 5.79 -4.93
C PRO A 41 -11.97 4.46 -4.88
N PRO A 42 -11.11 4.16 -5.88
CA PRO A 42 -10.34 2.92 -5.89
C PRO A 42 -9.25 2.90 -4.80
N ILE A 43 -8.92 4.05 -4.24
CA ILE A 43 -8.08 4.20 -3.06
C ILE A 43 -8.86 4.97 -2.00
N GLU A 44 -9.04 4.38 -0.81
CA GLU A 44 -9.66 5.05 0.34
C GLU A 44 -8.66 5.14 1.50
N VAL A 45 -8.60 6.29 2.15
CA VAL A 45 -7.72 6.56 3.29
C VAL A 45 -8.55 6.75 4.56
N PHE A 46 -8.22 6.00 5.59
CA PHE A 46 -8.85 6.06 6.91
C PHE A 46 -7.83 6.58 7.93
N ARG A 47 -8.12 7.75 8.47
CA ARG A 47 -7.35 8.32 9.56
C ARG A 47 -7.87 7.81 10.91
N VAL A 48 -6.97 7.36 11.77
CA VAL A 48 -7.27 6.97 13.15
C VAL A 48 -6.32 7.66 14.12
N ASP A 49 -6.79 7.90 15.35
CA ASP A 49 -5.95 8.44 16.42
C ASP A 49 -5.24 7.28 17.13
N GLY A 50 -4.03 6.98 16.67
CA GLY A 50 -3.19 5.93 17.22
C GLY A 50 -1.93 6.48 17.86
N LEU A 51 -1.35 5.69 18.78
CA LEU A 51 -0.03 5.93 19.36
C LEU A 51 0.96 4.87 18.92
N TRP A 52 2.20 5.30 18.73
CA TRP A 52 3.31 4.41 18.47
C TRP A 52 3.85 3.83 19.78
N GLU A 53 3.53 2.57 20.02
CA GLU A 53 3.97 1.83 21.20
C GLU A 53 4.49 0.45 20.79
N ASN A 54 5.59 0.00 21.39
CA ASN A 54 6.18 -1.31 21.09
C ASN A 54 6.40 -1.60 19.59
N LYS A 55 6.75 -0.57 18.81
CA LYS A 55 6.91 -0.61 17.34
C LYS A 55 5.63 -0.92 16.57
N SER A 56 4.46 -0.68 17.15
CA SER A 56 3.16 -0.96 16.56
C SER A 56 2.11 0.08 16.96
N ASN A 57 0.89 -0.06 16.43
CA ASN A 57 -0.23 0.85 16.61
C ASN A 57 -1.54 0.06 16.70
N ILE A 58 -2.06 -0.06 17.88
CA ILE A 58 -3.28 -0.84 18.16
C ILE A 58 -4.53 -0.24 17.50
N ALA A 59 -4.63 1.09 17.38
CA ALA A 59 -5.78 1.73 16.76
C ALA A 59 -5.88 1.39 15.27
N GLU A 60 -4.73 1.36 14.56
CA GLU A 60 -4.70 0.91 13.18
C GLU A 60 -5.02 -0.58 13.05
N ALA A 61 -4.48 -1.43 13.94
CA ALA A 61 -4.75 -2.87 13.92
C ALA A 61 -6.26 -3.16 14.08
N ARG A 62 -6.92 -2.52 15.04
CA ARG A 62 -8.37 -2.63 15.23
C ARG A 62 -9.17 -2.12 14.04
N LYS A 63 -8.75 -1.00 13.43
CA LYS A 63 -9.42 -0.47 12.23
C LYS A 63 -9.29 -1.43 11.05
N ILE A 64 -8.12 -2.04 10.83
CA ILE A 64 -7.89 -3.04 9.77
C ILE A 64 -8.82 -4.25 9.98
N VAL A 65 -8.88 -4.80 11.20
CA VAL A 65 -9.76 -5.95 11.48
C VAL A 65 -11.24 -5.58 11.31
N GLY A 66 -11.64 -4.36 11.73
CA GLY A 66 -12.98 -3.83 11.47
C GLY A 66 -13.30 -3.72 9.98
N LEU A 67 -12.37 -3.18 9.16
CA LEU A 67 -12.53 -3.10 7.71
C LEU A 67 -12.59 -4.50 7.05
N LEU A 68 -11.85 -5.47 7.56
CA LEU A 68 -11.92 -6.85 7.08
C LEU A 68 -13.29 -7.48 7.38
N LYS A 69 -13.85 -7.21 8.56
CA LYS A 69 -15.19 -7.66 8.94
C LYS A 69 -16.28 -7.03 8.05
N GLU A 70 -16.18 -5.72 7.80
CA GLU A 70 -17.05 -5.00 6.87
C GLU A 70 -16.91 -5.55 5.44
N PHE A 71 -15.68 -5.86 5.00
CA PHE A 71 -15.43 -6.45 3.68
C PHE A 71 -16.14 -7.80 3.52
N PHE A 72 -16.01 -8.72 4.49
CA PHE A 72 -16.67 -10.02 4.40
C PHE A 72 -18.22 -9.90 4.42
N ALA A 73 -18.74 -8.94 5.17
CA ALA A 73 -20.18 -8.70 5.22
C ALA A 73 -20.76 -8.13 3.92
N ASN A 74 -19.96 -7.38 3.15
CA ASN A 74 -20.44 -6.58 2.02
C ASN A 74 -19.87 -7.01 0.66
N ARG A 75 -18.91 -7.93 0.59
CA ARG A 75 -18.31 -8.34 -0.69
C ARG A 75 -19.36 -9.01 -1.58
N ARG A 76 -19.41 -8.62 -2.86
CA ARG A 76 -20.45 -9.07 -3.79
C ARG A 76 -19.96 -10.14 -4.78
N ASN A 77 -18.71 -10.10 -5.20
CA ASN A 77 -18.19 -10.85 -6.34
C ASN A 77 -17.03 -11.78 -5.96
N ASN A 78 -17.11 -12.38 -4.78
CA ASN A 78 -16.09 -13.32 -4.33
C ASN A 78 -14.66 -12.75 -4.33
N GLU A 79 -14.53 -11.42 -4.14
CA GLU A 79 -13.28 -10.69 -4.15
C GLU A 79 -12.30 -11.22 -3.11
N THR A 80 -11.02 -11.20 -3.46
CA THR A 80 -9.93 -11.63 -2.59
C THR A 80 -9.34 -10.44 -1.82
N VAL A 81 -8.76 -10.69 -0.64
CA VAL A 81 -8.22 -9.64 0.22
C VAL A 81 -6.86 -10.01 0.79
N GLY A 82 -5.97 -9.03 0.90
CA GLY A 82 -4.69 -9.14 1.57
C GLY A 82 -4.43 -7.93 2.47
N ILE A 83 -3.69 -8.14 3.55
CA ILE A 83 -3.29 -7.09 4.48
C ILE A 83 -1.78 -6.94 4.41
N ILE A 84 -1.31 -5.70 4.21
CA ILE A 84 0.11 -5.37 4.13
C ILE A 84 0.45 -4.34 5.20
N THR A 85 1.51 -4.59 5.95
CA THR A 85 2.04 -3.69 6.98
C THR A 85 3.43 -3.19 6.62
N PHE A 86 3.83 -2.05 7.17
CA PHE A 86 5.15 -1.48 6.91
C PHE A 86 6.25 -2.02 7.85
N ASN A 87 5.88 -2.80 8.86
CA ASN A 87 6.82 -3.49 9.74
C ASN A 87 6.20 -4.79 10.30
N SER A 88 7.07 -5.69 10.79
CA SER A 88 6.64 -7.00 11.31
C SER A 88 5.87 -6.91 12.62
N SER A 89 6.21 -5.98 13.52
CA SER A 89 5.49 -5.82 14.80
C SER A 89 4.02 -5.43 14.57
N GLN A 90 3.74 -4.60 13.57
CA GLN A 90 2.37 -4.25 13.20
C GLN A 90 1.62 -5.43 12.58
N ARG A 91 2.31 -6.25 11.77
CA ARG A 91 1.75 -7.50 11.22
C ARG A 91 1.33 -8.44 12.36
N ASP A 92 2.23 -8.66 13.30
CA ASP A 92 1.99 -9.57 14.42
C ASP A 92 0.83 -9.05 15.29
N LEU A 93 0.80 -7.74 15.60
CA LEU A 93 -0.31 -7.13 16.33
C LEU A 93 -1.65 -7.25 15.60
N ILE A 94 -1.68 -7.09 14.27
CA ILE A 94 -2.92 -7.30 13.50
C ILE A 94 -3.36 -8.76 13.59
N SER A 95 -2.43 -9.71 13.54
CA SER A 95 -2.76 -11.13 13.70
C SER A 95 -3.35 -11.41 15.08
N ASP A 96 -2.76 -10.88 16.15
CA ASP A 96 -3.27 -11.03 17.52
C ASP A 96 -4.69 -10.45 17.67
N VAL A 97 -4.93 -9.23 17.15
CA VAL A 97 -6.26 -8.59 17.18
C VAL A 97 -7.28 -9.37 16.35
N LEU A 98 -6.86 -9.95 15.22
CA LEU A 98 -7.71 -10.79 14.39
C LEU A 98 -8.11 -12.08 15.12
N ASP A 99 -7.16 -12.71 15.80
CA ASP A 99 -7.42 -13.93 16.58
C ASP A 99 -8.37 -13.65 17.75
N GLU A 100 -8.21 -12.52 18.46
CA GLU A 100 -9.12 -12.06 19.52
C GLU A 100 -10.55 -11.84 18.97
N GLU A 101 -10.69 -11.16 17.83
CA GLU A 101 -11.99 -10.91 17.21
C GLU A 101 -12.64 -12.20 16.70
N CYS A 102 -11.86 -13.12 16.12
CA CYS A 102 -12.34 -14.44 15.70
C CYS A 102 -12.84 -15.29 16.87
N ALA A 103 -12.19 -15.17 18.03
CA ALA A 103 -12.62 -15.87 19.25
C ALA A 103 -13.92 -15.28 19.82
N SER A 104 -14.11 -13.95 19.71
CA SER A 104 -15.30 -13.25 20.18
C SER A 104 -16.52 -13.38 19.26
N ASP A 105 -16.26 -13.54 17.94
CA ASP A 105 -17.29 -13.71 16.90
C ASP A 105 -17.01 -14.98 16.06
N PRO A 106 -17.59 -16.12 16.45
CA PRO A 106 -17.37 -17.40 15.75
C PRO A 106 -17.77 -17.39 14.27
N SER A 107 -18.73 -16.56 13.88
CA SER A 107 -19.17 -16.45 12.49
C SER A 107 -18.11 -15.76 11.63
N PHE A 108 -17.52 -14.69 12.16
CA PHE A 108 -16.38 -14.01 11.55
C PHE A 108 -15.15 -14.91 11.53
N GLY A 109 -14.86 -15.62 12.63
CA GLY A 109 -13.75 -16.56 12.71
C GLY A 109 -13.84 -17.68 11.66
N LYS A 110 -15.06 -18.19 11.41
CA LYS A 110 -15.28 -19.15 10.33
C LYS A 110 -14.99 -18.54 8.96
N ALA A 111 -15.49 -17.33 8.69
CA ALA A 111 -15.25 -16.64 7.42
C ALA A 111 -13.75 -16.37 7.17
N VAL A 112 -13.00 -15.96 8.20
CA VAL A 112 -11.54 -15.76 8.15
C VAL A 112 -10.83 -17.09 7.84
N ASN A 113 -11.16 -18.17 8.54
CA ASN A 113 -10.53 -19.48 8.33
C ASN A 113 -10.82 -20.04 6.92
N ASP A 114 -12.05 -19.87 6.42
CA ASP A 114 -12.41 -20.29 5.08
C ASP A 114 -11.64 -19.47 4.03
N GLU A 115 -11.48 -18.14 4.24
CA GLU A 115 -10.77 -17.27 3.34
C GLU A 115 -9.25 -17.51 3.36
N MET A 116 -8.64 -17.79 4.52
CA MET A 116 -7.21 -18.11 4.62
C MET A 116 -6.80 -19.38 3.83
N ARG A 117 -7.74 -20.29 3.61
CA ARG A 117 -7.51 -21.57 2.91
C ARG A 117 -8.03 -21.57 1.48
N ARG A 118 -8.32 -20.41 0.94
CA ARG A 118 -8.98 -20.29 -0.35
C ARG A 118 -8.00 -20.50 -1.50
N PHE A 119 -8.36 -21.40 -2.40
CA PHE A 119 -7.67 -21.65 -3.67
C PHE A 119 -8.63 -21.36 -4.84
N ASP A 120 -8.08 -20.83 -5.92
CA ASP A 120 -8.77 -20.64 -7.19
C ASP A 120 -7.86 -21.10 -8.33
N ASN A 121 -8.37 -22.01 -9.18
CA ASN A 121 -7.61 -22.60 -10.30
C ASN A 121 -6.22 -23.17 -9.92
N GLY A 122 -6.08 -23.66 -8.67
CA GLY A 122 -4.83 -24.21 -8.16
C GLY A 122 -3.84 -23.18 -7.59
N GLU A 123 -4.19 -21.90 -7.60
CA GLU A 123 -3.43 -20.82 -6.99
C GLU A 123 -3.98 -20.46 -5.62
N ASP A 124 -3.08 -20.15 -4.68
CA ASP A 124 -3.46 -19.61 -3.37
C ASP A 124 -3.94 -18.17 -3.53
N VAL A 125 -5.23 -17.97 -3.31
CA VAL A 125 -5.90 -16.66 -3.32
C VAL A 125 -6.44 -16.28 -1.95
N GLY A 126 -6.03 -17.00 -0.91
CA GLY A 126 -6.48 -16.81 0.47
C GLY A 126 -6.05 -15.47 1.08
N LEU A 127 -6.72 -15.11 2.17
CA LEU A 127 -6.32 -13.98 2.99
C LEU A 127 -4.88 -14.15 3.47
N PHE A 128 -4.08 -13.11 3.28
CA PHE A 128 -2.73 -13.05 3.88
C PHE A 128 -2.57 -11.78 4.73
N ILE A 129 -1.68 -11.87 5.75
CA ILE A 129 -1.19 -10.73 6.51
C ILE A 129 0.33 -10.75 6.41
N LYS A 130 0.90 -9.81 5.66
CA LYS A 130 2.34 -9.78 5.36
C LYS A 130 2.92 -8.39 5.60
N ASN A 131 4.21 -8.32 5.90
CA ASN A 131 4.90 -7.04 5.85
C ASN A 131 5.33 -6.71 4.42
N ILE A 132 5.63 -5.44 4.16
CA ILE A 132 6.00 -4.93 2.84
C ILE A 132 7.22 -5.64 2.21
N GLU A 133 8.02 -6.34 3.02
CA GLU A 133 9.20 -7.06 2.55
C GLU A 133 8.88 -8.43 1.94
N SER A 134 7.72 -8.99 2.24
CA SER A 134 7.36 -10.38 1.92
C SER A 134 6.16 -10.52 0.99
N VAL A 135 5.73 -9.44 0.32
CA VAL A 135 4.54 -9.43 -0.57
C VAL A 135 4.85 -9.65 -2.05
N GLN A 136 6.08 -10.06 -2.38
CA GLN A 136 6.43 -10.30 -3.77
C GLN A 136 5.70 -11.53 -4.33
N GLY A 137 4.96 -11.33 -5.44
CA GLY A 137 4.20 -12.39 -6.10
C GLY A 137 2.73 -12.51 -5.62
N ASP A 138 2.38 -11.92 -4.49
CA ASP A 138 1.00 -11.96 -3.99
C ASP A 138 0.15 -10.85 -4.62
N GLU A 139 -1.04 -11.21 -5.10
CA GLU A 139 -1.99 -10.25 -5.67
C GLU A 139 -3.40 -10.57 -5.15
N ARG A 140 -4.17 -9.53 -4.77
CA ARG A 140 -5.57 -9.68 -4.35
C ARG A 140 -6.42 -8.57 -4.97
N ASP A 141 -7.72 -8.79 -5.03
CA ASP A 141 -8.64 -7.75 -5.50
C ASP A 141 -8.58 -6.51 -4.61
N VAL A 142 -8.54 -6.71 -3.30
CA VAL A 142 -8.46 -5.65 -2.30
C VAL A 142 -7.18 -5.80 -1.48
N ILE A 143 -6.43 -4.71 -1.34
CA ILE A 143 -5.28 -4.64 -0.43
C ILE A 143 -5.58 -3.61 0.66
N MET A 144 -5.42 -4.03 1.91
CA MET A 144 -5.52 -3.16 3.08
C MET A 144 -4.12 -2.87 3.62
N PHE A 145 -3.74 -1.61 3.67
CA PHE A 145 -2.47 -1.17 4.25
C PHE A 145 -2.67 -0.65 5.67
N SER A 146 -1.89 -1.16 6.62
CA SER A 146 -1.66 -0.50 7.90
C SER A 146 -0.26 0.10 7.87
N VAL A 147 -0.18 1.43 7.92
CA VAL A 147 1.11 2.14 7.93
C VAL A 147 1.83 1.89 9.26
N GLY A 148 1.09 1.80 10.36
CA GLY A 148 1.55 1.36 11.68
C GLY A 148 2.32 2.42 12.47
N TYR A 149 2.85 3.44 11.81
CA TYR A 149 3.59 4.53 12.46
C TYR A 149 2.63 5.60 12.99
N ALA A 150 2.99 6.17 14.13
CA ALA A 150 2.23 7.23 14.78
C ALA A 150 3.13 8.10 15.65
N LYS A 151 2.56 9.14 16.25
CA LYS A 151 3.23 9.90 17.31
C LYS A 151 3.33 9.03 18.56
N ASN A 152 4.47 9.12 19.25
CA ASN A 152 4.64 8.49 20.55
C ASN A 152 3.96 9.33 21.65
N SER A 153 4.04 8.88 22.91
CA SER A 153 3.49 9.60 24.10
C SER A 153 4.00 11.04 24.22
N ASP A 154 5.18 11.36 23.69
CA ASP A 154 5.75 12.70 23.69
C ASP A 154 5.29 13.57 22.50
N GLY A 155 4.35 13.07 21.69
CA GLY A 155 3.83 13.74 20.50
C GLY A 155 4.80 13.74 19.31
N LYS A 156 5.91 12.99 19.36
CA LYS A 156 6.92 12.93 18.31
C LYS A 156 6.60 11.79 17.34
N LEU A 157 6.44 12.11 16.06
CA LEU A 157 6.26 11.10 15.01
C LEU A 157 7.55 10.29 14.82
N MET A 158 7.43 8.98 14.91
CA MET A 158 8.51 8.06 14.61
C MET A 158 8.66 7.89 13.11
N GLN A 159 9.80 8.33 12.57
CA GLN A 159 10.09 8.32 11.12
C GLN A 159 11.13 7.27 10.71
N ARG A 160 11.26 6.21 11.50
CA ARG A 160 12.14 5.08 11.18
C ARG A 160 11.31 4.00 10.47
N PHE A 161 11.10 4.19 9.17
CA PHE A 161 10.28 3.30 8.34
C PHE A 161 11.00 1.99 7.93
N GLY A 162 11.91 1.50 8.77
CA GLY A 162 12.60 0.23 8.53
C GLY A 162 13.28 0.21 7.15
N TRP A 163 12.88 -0.71 6.30
CA TRP A 163 13.46 -0.90 4.97
C TRP A 163 13.25 0.26 4.02
N LEU A 164 12.18 1.06 4.19
CA LEU A 164 11.98 2.26 3.37
C LEU A 164 13.09 3.31 3.56
N ASN A 165 13.77 3.29 4.71
CA ASN A 165 14.90 4.17 4.97
C ASN A 165 16.20 3.68 4.31
N ASN A 166 16.23 2.47 3.75
CA ASN A 166 17.39 1.90 3.09
C ASN A 166 17.39 2.24 1.59
N ARG A 167 18.56 2.16 0.96
CA ARG A 167 18.68 2.30 -0.50
C ARG A 167 17.84 1.22 -1.20
N GLY A 168 17.00 1.62 -2.15
CA GLY A 168 16.07 0.72 -2.85
C GLY A 168 14.80 0.38 -2.06
N GLY A 169 14.57 1.03 -0.91
CA GLY A 169 13.35 0.86 -0.12
C GLY A 169 12.09 1.28 -0.87
N GLU A 170 12.19 2.28 -1.75
CA GLU A 170 11.13 2.73 -2.66
C GLU A 170 10.61 1.63 -3.57
N ASN A 171 11.48 0.71 -4.03
CA ASN A 171 11.07 -0.41 -4.89
C ASN A 171 10.14 -1.39 -4.15
N ARG A 172 10.30 -1.56 -2.83
CA ARG A 172 9.38 -2.38 -2.02
C ARG A 172 8.02 -1.75 -1.91
N LEU A 173 7.97 -0.42 -1.77
CA LEU A 173 6.70 0.30 -1.81
C LEU A 173 6.02 0.14 -3.18
N ASN A 174 6.77 0.27 -4.28
CA ASN A 174 6.26 0.03 -5.62
C ASN A 174 5.65 -1.38 -5.78
N VAL A 175 6.37 -2.39 -5.31
CA VAL A 175 5.86 -3.78 -5.31
C VAL A 175 4.56 -3.87 -4.53
N ALA A 176 4.49 -3.31 -3.32
CA ALA A 176 3.33 -3.41 -2.45
C ALA A 176 2.08 -2.72 -3.03
N ILE A 177 2.21 -1.47 -3.51
CA ILE A 177 1.08 -0.71 -4.07
C ILE A 177 0.56 -1.32 -5.37
N SER A 178 1.39 -2.06 -6.11
CA SER A 178 1.00 -2.76 -7.34
C SER A 178 0.33 -4.12 -7.09
N ARG A 179 0.07 -4.51 -5.82
CA ARG A 179 -0.56 -5.81 -5.48
C ARG A 179 -2.09 -5.79 -5.56
N ALA A 180 -2.70 -4.62 -5.59
CA ALA A 180 -4.15 -4.47 -5.65
C ALA A 180 -4.66 -4.52 -7.09
N LYS A 181 -5.69 -5.35 -7.33
CA LYS A 181 -6.36 -5.43 -8.64
C LYS A 181 -7.52 -4.44 -8.75
N LYS A 182 -8.28 -4.20 -7.67
CA LYS A 182 -9.51 -3.40 -7.71
C LYS A 182 -9.54 -2.27 -6.70
N LYS A 183 -8.96 -2.45 -5.50
CA LYS A 183 -9.09 -1.48 -4.41
C LYS A 183 -7.93 -1.51 -3.44
N ILE A 184 -7.59 -0.32 -2.95
CA ILE A 184 -6.64 -0.11 -1.85
C ILE A 184 -7.36 0.62 -0.71
N LEU A 185 -7.25 0.08 0.51
CA LEU A 185 -7.67 0.73 1.75
C LEU A 185 -6.44 1.03 2.58
N ILE A 186 -6.21 2.27 2.95
CA ILE A 186 -5.04 2.69 3.73
C ILE A 186 -5.49 3.17 5.10
N VAL A 187 -4.96 2.58 6.16
CA VAL A 187 -5.15 3.06 7.53
C VAL A 187 -3.86 3.70 8.01
N THR A 188 -3.95 4.93 8.50
CA THR A 188 -2.81 5.72 8.98
C THR A 188 -3.18 6.55 10.20
N SER A 189 -2.19 6.91 11.02
CA SER A 189 -2.37 7.71 12.24
C SER A 189 -1.65 9.07 12.18
N PHE A 190 -1.20 9.48 10.99
CA PHE A 190 -0.57 10.78 10.77
C PHE A 190 -0.97 11.33 9.40
N GLU A 191 -0.79 12.63 9.22
CA GLU A 191 -0.96 13.27 7.92
C GLU A 191 0.34 13.18 7.11
N PRO A 192 0.29 13.09 5.77
CA PRO A 192 1.50 13.08 4.94
C PRO A 192 2.42 14.27 5.24
N GLU A 193 1.85 15.40 5.61
CA GLU A 193 2.55 16.65 5.95
C GLU A 193 3.37 16.55 7.25
N ASP A 194 2.99 15.65 8.16
CA ASP A 194 3.76 15.38 9.39
C ASP A 194 5.14 14.74 9.08
N LEU A 195 5.31 14.15 7.87
CA LEU A 195 6.56 13.52 7.47
C LEU A 195 7.62 14.56 7.07
N GLN A 196 8.69 14.63 7.84
CA GLN A 196 9.86 15.47 7.58
C GLN A 196 10.88 14.66 6.77
N VAL A 197 10.84 14.76 5.45
CA VAL A 197 11.63 13.91 4.54
C VAL A 197 12.78 14.64 3.84
N ASP A 198 12.87 15.97 3.96
CA ASP A 198 13.79 16.82 3.19
C ASP A 198 15.28 16.47 3.46
N ASN A 199 15.60 16.04 4.68
CA ASN A 199 16.97 15.69 5.10
C ASN A 199 17.23 14.17 5.06
N MET A 200 16.34 13.37 4.47
CA MET A 200 16.52 11.93 4.39
C MET A 200 17.45 11.55 3.23
N LYS A 201 18.37 10.62 3.51
CA LYS A 201 19.43 10.21 2.56
C LYS A 201 18.87 9.41 1.38
N ASN A 202 17.83 8.63 1.61
CA ASN A 202 17.26 7.71 0.62
C ASN A 202 15.82 8.13 0.28
N ASP A 203 15.34 7.75 -0.89
CA ASP A 203 14.08 8.22 -1.47
C ASP A 203 12.82 7.55 -0.93
N GLY A 204 12.95 6.37 -0.31
CA GLY A 204 11.81 5.61 0.20
C GLY A 204 10.81 6.44 1.02
N PRO A 205 11.24 7.20 2.05
CA PRO A 205 10.32 8.05 2.83
C PRO A 205 9.69 9.20 2.04
N ARG A 206 10.42 9.79 1.06
CA ARG A 206 9.87 10.85 0.19
C ARG A 206 8.79 10.28 -0.73
N ILE A 207 9.05 9.12 -1.32
CA ILE A 207 8.07 8.42 -2.17
C ILE A 207 6.85 8.01 -1.34
N LEU A 208 7.04 7.51 -0.10
CA LEU A 208 5.92 7.22 0.80
C LEU A 208 5.07 8.46 1.07
N LYS A 209 5.69 9.60 1.39
CA LYS A 209 4.97 10.87 1.60
C LYS A 209 4.13 11.23 0.38
N LYS A 210 4.73 11.24 -0.81
CA LYS A 210 4.02 11.52 -2.07
C LYS A 210 2.91 10.51 -2.34
N TYR A 211 3.14 9.23 -2.06
CA TYR A 211 2.11 8.20 -2.21
C TYR A 211 0.91 8.44 -1.29
N LEU A 212 1.15 8.76 -0.03
CA LEU A 212 0.06 9.06 0.92
C LEU A 212 -0.70 10.34 0.55
N GLN A 213 -0.02 11.37 0.02
CA GLN A 213 -0.65 12.57 -0.51
C GLN A 213 -1.53 12.26 -1.73
N TYR A 214 -1.02 11.46 -2.66
CA TYR A 214 -1.76 10.98 -3.82
C TYR A 214 -2.99 10.15 -3.41
N ALA A 215 -2.80 9.19 -2.53
CA ALA A 215 -3.86 8.32 -2.04
C ALA A 215 -4.98 9.13 -1.36
N ARG A 216 -4.62 10.14 -0.56
CA ARG A 216 -5.59 11.05 0.06
C ARG A 216 -6.34 11.87 -1.01
N ALA A 217 -5.65 12.40 -2.00
CA ALA A 217 -6.29 13.14 -3.08
C ALA A 217 -7.31 12.29 -3.85
N ILE A 218 -6.99 11.02 -4.14
CA ILE A 218 -7.93 10.07 -4.76
C ILE A 218 -9.11 9.76 -3.82
N SER A 219 -8.83 9.50 -2.54
CA SER A 219 -9.86 9.23 -1.52
C SER A 219 -10.86 10.37 -1.37
N ASP A 220 -10.38 11.61 -1.47
CA ASP A 220 -11.20 12.83 -1.35
C ASP A 220 -11.85 13.26 -2.69
N GLY A 221 -11.61 12.52 -3.79
CA GLY A 221 -12.11 12.85 -5.12
C GLY A 221 -11.43 14.07 -5.76
N ASN A 222 -10.28 14.52 -5.24
CA ASN A 222 -9.54 15.68 -5.74
C ASN A 222 -8.58 15.29 -6.87
N LYS A 223 -9.13 15.14 -8.07
CA LYS A 223 -8.37 14.75 -9.28
C LYS A 223 -7.25 15.74 -9.62
N ASP A 224 -7.50 17.04 -9.51
CA ASP A 224 -6.50 18.07 -9.82
C ASP A 224 -5.25 17.95 -8.93
N MET A 225 -5.45 17.68 -7.65
CA MET A 225 -4.35 17.47 -6.70
C MET A 225 -3.61 16.16 -7.01
N ALA A 226 -4.33 15.08 -7.30
CA ALA A 226 -3.73 13.81 -7.69
C ALA A 226 -2.85 13.97 -8.94
N ASP A 227 -3.36 14.62 -9.98
CA ASP A 227 -2.62 14.89 -11.21
C ASP A 227 -1.40 15.79 -10.98
N SER A 228 -1.52 16.80 -10.11
CA SER A 228 -0.39 17.66 -9.74
C SER A 228 0.74 16.87 -9.08
N ILE A 229 0.40 15.94 -8.18
CA ILE A 229 1.39 15.07 -7.53
C ILE A 229 2.08 14.18 -8.57
N LEU A 230 1.33 13.57 -9.50
CA LEU A 230 1.92 12.74 -10.57
C LEU A 230 2.85 13.54 -11.47
N LYS A 231 2.46 14.75 -11.89
CA LYS A 231 3.29 15.62 -12.73
C LYS A 231 4.58 16.07 -12.05
N SER A 232 4.59 16.21 -10.72
CA SER A 232 5.80 16.58 -9.97
C SER A 232 6.96 15.60 -10.12
N PHE A 233 6.70 14.35 -10.53
CA PHE A 233 7.75 13.39 -10.84
C PHE A 233 8.50 13.69 -12.14
N GLY A 234 7.86 14.39 -13.10
CA GLY A 234 8.52 14.82 -14.35
C GLY A 234 9.48 15.98 -14.15
N ASP A 235 9.24 16.81 -13.14
CA ASP A 235 10.07 17.98 -12.81
C ASP A 235 11.26 17.63 -11.90
N GLU A 236 11.15 16.57 -11.15
CA GLU A 236 12.21 16.03 -10.28
C GLU A 236 12.97 14.94 -11.06
N ARG A 237 14.28 15.11 -11.30
CA ARG A 237 15.13 14.05 -11.84
C ARG A 237 15.34 12.99 -10.76
N TRP A 238 14.50 11.96 -10.77
CA TRP A 238 14.74 10.75 -10.01
C TRP A 238 15.76 9.91 -10.78
N GLU A 239 16.90 9.60 -10.18
CA GLU A 239 17.85 8.65 -10.76
C GLU A 239 17.18 7.28 -10.82
N THR A 240 16.73 6.89 -12.01
CA THR A 240 16.19 5.54 -12.21
C THR A 240 17.33 4.52 -12.16
N PRO A 241 17.08 3.27 -11.72
CA PRO A 241 18.10 2.23 -11.64
C PRO A 241 18.87 1.99 -12.95
N ASP A 242 18.32 2.35 -14.09
CA ASP A 242 18.93 2.18 -15.41
C ASP A 242 20.01 3.25 -15.73
N GLU A 243 20.01 4.41 -15.08
CA GLU A 243 21.03 5.44 -15.29
C GLU A 243 22.33 5.17 -14.51
N ILE A 244 22.27 4.32 -13.47
CA ILE A 244 23.44 3.94 -12.66
C ILE A 244 24.35 2.95 -13.39
N GLY A 245 23.84 2.23 -14.40
CA GLY A 245 24.60 1.24 -15.18
C GLY A 245 25.44 1.81 -16.31
N SER A 246 25.12 3.00 -16.84
CA SER A 246 25.76 3.56 -18.02
C SER A 246 26.97 4.45 -17.74
N SER A 247 27.24 4.87 -16.50
CA SER A 247 28.35 5.75 -16.13
C SER A 247 29.62 5.02 -15.67
N ARG A 248 29.70 3.69 -15.74
CA ARG A 248 30.87 2.89 -15.33
C ARG A 248 31.56 2.13 -16.45
N ILE A 249 31.38 2.54 -17.72
CA ILE A 249 32.20 2.02 -18.83
C ILE A 249 32.75 3.22 -19.60
N SER A 250 33.71 3.88 -19.00
CA SER A 250 34.75 4.67 -19.68
C SER A 250 35.80 5.04 -18.65
N ASP A 251 36.77 4.12 -18.47
CA ASP A 251 38.22 4.33 -18.38
C ASP A 251 38.91 2.97 -18.27
#